data_40f92cad9ee0a1170b69689547825464
#
_entry.id   40f92cad9ee0a1170b69689547825464
#
_cell.length_a   1.000
_cell.length_b   1.000
_cell.length_c   1.000
_cell.angle_alpha   90.00
_cell.angle_beta   90.00
_cell.angle_gamma   90.00
#
_symmetry.space_group_name_H-M   'P 1'
#
loop_
_entity.id
_entity.type
_entity.pdbx_description
1 polymer ?
#
loop_
_entity_poly.entity_id
_entity_poly.type
_entity_poly.pdbx_seq_one_letter_code
_entity_poly.pdbx_strand_id
1 'polypeptide(L)'
;MNKRSRTALVIVGHGSTTNPDSSEPNHLLADSIRSLGIFDEVLCCFWKEEPSLREIIHSISSPDIYIVPNFISEGYFTQTVIPRELELEGRLTRRQGKTIRYCEPVGNHPSMTSVLLKRAREIAHGVPESETSLLIVGHGTNLNDNSAKAAKTQCHLISEMGLYPEVLPTYMEEPPLISEWAAMTSQQNVVVIPFFISDGLHSYQDIPVLLGIRDEVGPAASQSDIFKSNPHFLHGKNLYYGSAIGTDPMMSEVILDQVAAFDSARQK
;
A
#
# COMPACT_ATOMS: atom_id res chain seq x y z
N MET A 1 12.72 -5.04 -16.98
CA MET A 1 11.70 -5.50 -17.99
C MET A 1 12.06 -5.01 -19.39
N ASN A 2 11.75 -5.80 -20.43
CA ASN A 2 11.89 -5.35 -21.81
C ASN A 2 10.74 -4.40 -22.18
N LYS A 3 10.99 -3.53 -23.21
CA LYS A 3 9.97 -2.64 -23.75
C LYS A 3 8.76 -3.43 -24.26
N ARG A 4 7.54 -2.95 -23.91
CA ARG A 4 6.25 -3.50 -24.29
C ARG A 4 5.56 -2.55 -25.27
N SER A 5 5.79 -2.76 -26.55
CA SER A 5 5.19 -1.93 -27.60
C SER A 5 3.67 -2.08 -27.64
N ARG A 6 2.94 -1.01 -27.96
CA ARG A 6 1.48 -0.96 -28.07
C ARG A 6 0.77 -1.42 -26.78
N THR A 7 1.37 -1.14 -25.64
CA THR A 7 0.90 -1.59 -24.33
C THR A 7 0.76 -0.40 -23.38
N ALA A 8 -0.37 -0.34 -22.71
CA ALA A 8 -0.65 0.60 -21.62
C ALA A 8 -0.57 -0.08 -20.26
N LEU A 9 -0.12 0.66 -19.25
CA LEU A 9 -0.27 0.35 -17.83
C LEU A 9 -1.23 1.35 -17.20
N VAL A 10 -2.23 0.85 -16.47
CA VAL A 10 -3.16 1.65 -15.68
C VAL A 10 -2.99 1.29 -14.21
N ILE A 11 -2.64 2.26 -13.39
CA ILE A 11 -2.58 2.15 -11.94
C ILE A 11 -3.90 2.63 -11.37
N VAL A 12 -4.62 1.76 -10.68
CA VAL A 12 -5.94 2.08 -10.13
C VAL A 12 -5.84 2.38 -8.65
N GLY A 13 -6.30 3.55 -8.23
CA GLY A 13 -6.39 3.96 -6.83
C GLY A 13 -7.82 4.22 -6.37
N HIS A 14 -7.98 4.45 -5.06
CA HIS A 14 -9.26 4.86 -4.50
C HIS A 14 -9.57 6.32 -4.81
N GLY A 15 -8.56 7.19 -4.65
CA GLY A 15 -8.72 8.63 -4.71
C GLY A 15 -9.53 9.20 -3.54
N SER A 16 -9.66 10.51 -3.50
CA SER A 16 -10.45 11.21 -2.47
C SER A 16 -10.98 12.53 -3.02
N THR A 17 -12.21 12.87 -2.67
CA THR A 17 -12.79 14.20 -3.00
C THR A 17 -12.33 15.31 -2.05
N THR A 18 -11.66 14.96 -0.95
CA THR A 18 -11.34 15.90 0.14
C THR A 18 -9.86 15.95 0.49
N ASN A 19 -9.08 14.91 0.12
CA ASN A 19 -7.66 14.83 0.45
C ASN A 19 -6.83 14.47 -0.80
N PRO A 20 -6.09 15.43 -1.39
CA PRO A 20 -5.25 15.20 -2.56
C PRO A 20 -4.09 14.24 -2.30
N ASP A 21 -3.62 14.10 -1.05
CA ASP A 21 -2.54 13.16 -0.68
C ASP A 21 -2.94 11.70 -0.92
N SER A 22 -4.25 11.45 -1.12
CA SER A 22 -4.77 10.10 -1.39
C SER A 22 -4.37 9.56 -2.76
N SER A 23 -4.26 10.41 -3.78
CA SER A 23 -3.92 10.04 -5.16
C SER A 23 -2.46 10.31 -5.52
N GLU A 24 -1.81 11.22 -4.80
CA GLU A 24 -0.42 11.63 -5.08
C GLU A 24 0.54 10.44 -5.25
N PRO A 25 0.54 9.40 -4.38
CA PRO A 25 1.42 8.24 -4.56
C PRO A 25 1.23 7.57 -5.92
N ASN A 26 -0.01 7.42 -6.40
CA ASN A 26 -0.28 6.81 -7.71
C ASN A 26 0.32 7.63 -8.85
N HIS A 27 0.21 8.95 -8.79
CA HIS A 27 0.78 9.85 -9.81
C HIS A 27 2.30 9.77 -9.82
N LEU A 28 2.96 9.81 -8.66
CA LEU A 28 4.40 9.68 -8.53
C LEU A 28 4.92 8.34 -9.05
N LEU A 29 4.21 7.24 -8.74
CA LEU A 29 4.54 5.91 -9.22
C LEU A 29 4.36 5.80 -10.74
N ALA A 30 3.29 6.39 -11.29
CA ALA A 30 3.08 6.44 -12.73
C ALA A 30 4.19 7.21 -13.45
N ASP A 31 4.61 8.36 -12.91
CA ASP A 31 5.70 9.16 -13.48
C ASP A 31 7.03 8.40 -13.42
N SER A 32 7.31 7.73 -12.30
CA SER A 32 8.49 6.87 -12.16
C SER A 32 8.50 5.76 -13.22
N ILE A 33 7.39 5.02 -13.37
CA ILE A 33 7.29 3.93 -14.34
C ILE A 33 7.31 4.46 -15.78
N ARG A 34 6.71 5.61 -16.04
CA ARG A 34 6.73 6.26 -17.36
C ARG A 34 8.16 6.59 -17.79
N SER A 35 8.99 7.05 -16.85
CA SER A 35 10.41 7.37 -17.11
C SER A 35 11.24 6.16 -17.53
N LEU A 36 10.82 4.93 -17.18
CA LEU A 36 11.50 3.69 -17.58
C LEU A 36 11.27 3.34 -19.06
N GLY A 37 10.28 3.93 -19.74
CA GLY A 37 9.97 3.67 -21.14
C GLY A 37 9.58 2.24 -21.49
N ILE A 38 9.06 1.49 -20.49
CA ILE A 38 8.63 0.09 -20.64
C ILE A 38 7.31 0.00 -21.40
N PHE A 39 6.36 0.87 -21.08
CA PHE A 39 5.03 0.96 -21.69
C PHE A 39 4.94 2.19 -22.60
N ASP A 40 4.10 2.11 -23.63
CA ASP A 40 3.86 3.26 -24.50
C ASP A 40 2.94 4.28 -23.80
N GLU A 41 2.06 3.83 -22.91
CA GLU A 41 1.18 4.67 -22.08
C GLU A 41 1.24 4.20 -20.62
N VAL A 42 1.35 5.14 -19.68
CA VAL A 42 1.22 4.87 -18.22
C VAL A 42 0.25 5.90 -17.65
N LEU A 43 -0.86 5.43 -17.09
CA LEU A 43 -1.95 6.26 -16.60
C LEU A 43 -2.34 5.86 -15.17
N CYS A 44 -2.99 6.80 -14.47
CA CYS A 44 -3.70 6.53 -13.23
C CYS A 44 -5.18 6.74 -13.43
N CYS A 45 -6.01 6.04 -12.66
CA CYS A 45 -7.42 6.36 -12.52
C CYS A 45 -7.92 6.02 -11.12
N PHE A 46 -9.05 6.61 -10.75
CA PHE A 46 -9.54 6.58 -9.38
C PHE A 46 -11.05 6.36 -9.32
N TRP A 47 -11.50 5.89 -8.13
CA TRP A 47 -12.92 5.75 -7.84
C TRP A 47 -13.57 7.09 -7.45
N LYS A 48 -12.85 7.93 -6.69
CA LYS A 48 -13.40 9.14 -6.06
C LYS A 48 -12.96 10.45 -6.70
N GLU A 49 -12.09 10.41 -7.70
CA GLU A 49 -11.58 11.61 -8.41
C GLU A 49 -11.21 11.29 -9.85
N GLU A 50 -10.90 12.32 -10.63
CA GLU A 50 -10.43 12.20 -12.00
C GLU A 50 -8.92 11.88 -12.10
N PRO A 51 -8.48 11.13 -13.12
CA PRO A 51 -9.29 10.47 -14.15
C PRO A 51 -10.15 9.33 -13.60
N SER A 52 -11.42 9.30 -14.00
CA SER A 52 -12.39 8.32 -13.51
C SER A 52 -12.12 6.90 -14.03
N LEU A 53 -12.36 5.89 -13.19
CA LEU A 53 -12.40 4.48 -13.60
C LEU A 53 -13.26 4.24 -14.85
N ARG A 54 -14.41 4.91 -14.96
CA ARG A 54 -15.39 4.67 -16.03
C ARG A 54 -14.90 5.10 -17.41
N GLU A 55 -14.02 6.10 -17.45
CA GLU A 55 -13.61 6.73 -18.72
C GLU A 55 -12.21 6.30 -19.16
N ILE A 56 -11.41 5.77 -18.26
CA ILE A 56 -9.99 5.51 -18.51
C ILE A 56 -9.73 4.63 -19.73
N ILE A 57 -10.52 3.56 -19.92
CA ILE A 57 -10.32 2.63 -21.05
C ILE A 57 -10.54 3.31 -22.41
N HIS A 58 -11.41 4.32 -22.47
CA HIS A 58 -11.69 5.07 -23.68
C HIS A 58 -10.57 6.06 -24.06
N SER A 59 -9.80 6.52 -23.08
CA SER A 59 -8.68 7.44 -23.30
C SER A 59 -7.38 6.74 -23.76
N ILE A 60 -7.32 5.40 -23.68
CA ILE A 60 -6.12 4.61 -24.01
C ILE A 60 -6.12 4.26 -25.49
N SER A 61 -5.00 4.56 -26.18
CA SER A 61 -4.80 4.20 -27.59
C SER A 61 -4.27 2.79 -27.79
N SER A 62 -3.50 2.30 -26.84
CA SER A 62 -2.87 0.97 -26.90
C SER A 62 -3.89 -0.17 -26.86
N PRO A 63 -3.75 -1.21 -27.72
CA PRO A 63 -4.66 -2.34 -27.72
C PRO A 63 -4.45 -3.31 -26.56
N ASP A 64 -3.25 -3.35 -25.98
CA ASP A 64 -2.91 -4.19 -24.84
C ASP A 64 -2.85 -3.33 -23.57
N ILE A 65 -3.61 -3.70 -22.54
CA ILE A 65 -3.76 -2.90 -21.32
C ILE A 65 -3.53 -3.81 -20.11
N TYR A 66 -2.63 -3.41 -19.21
CA TYR A 66 -2.51 -3.96 -17.86
C TYR A 66 -3.16 -3.02 -16.87
N ILE A 67 -4.01 -3.56 -16.02
CA ILE A 67 -4.64 -2.83 -14.91
C ILE A 67 -4.10 -3.40 -13.61
N VAL A 68 -3.42 -2.57 -12.84
CA VAL A 68 -2.87 -2.94 -11.54
C VAL A 68 -3.58 -2.15 -10.44
N PRO A 69 -4.38 -2.82 -9.60
CA PRO A 69 -4.97 -2.19 -8.43
C PRO A 69 -3.88 -1.85 -7.40
N ASN A 70 -3.69 -0.56 -7.13
CA ASN A 70 -2.80 -0.08 -6.07
C ASN A 70 -3.57 -0.08 -4.74
N PHE A 71 -3.80 -1.28 -4.20
CA PHE A 71 -4.54 -1.57 -2.96
C PHE A 71 -3.76 -2.57 -2.11
N ILE A 72 -3.88 -2.44 -0.80
CA ILE A 72 -3.16 -3.30 0.16
C ILE A 72 -3.67 -4.74 0.16
N SER A 73 -4.94 -4.95 -0.16
CA SER A 73 -5.56 -6.28 -0.09
C SER A 73 -6.63 -6.48 -1.16
N GLU A 74 -6.93 -7.73 -1.41
CA GLU A 74 -8.19 -8.08 -2.06
C GLU A 74 -9.37 -7.69 -1.19
N GLY A 75 -10.45 -7.25 -1.82
CA GLY A 75 -11.67 -6.89 -1.11
C GLY A 75 -12.74 -6.41 -2.07
N TYR A 76 -13.80 -5.80 -1.54
CA TYR A 76 -14.94 -5.34 -2.31
C TYR A 76 -14.54 -4.45 -3.50
N PHE A 77 -13.57 -3.54 -3.30
CA PHE A 77 -13.10 -2.69 -4.40
C PHE A 77 -12.45 -3.47 -5.53
N THR A 78 -11.49 -4.31 -5.21
CA THR A 78 -10.69 -5.04 -6.21
C THR A 78 -11.45 -6.21 -6.84
N GLN A 79 -12.41 -6.81 -6.12
CA GLN A 79 -13.17 -7.96 -6.60
C GLN A 79 -14.52 -7.59 -7.23
N THR A 80 -15.08 -6.43 -6.90
CA THR A 80 -16.43 -6.04 -7.34
C THR A 80 -16.46 -4.68 -8.03
N VAL A 81 -15.98 -3.61 -7.36
CA VAL A 81 -16.14 -2.25 -7.87
C VAL A 81 -15.31 -2.03 -9.13
N ILE A 82 -14.00 -2.28 -9.08
CA ILE A 82 -13.11 -2.08 -10.22
C ILE A 82 -13.52 -2.93 -11.42
N PRO A 83 -13.76 -4.26 -11.28
CA PRO A 83 -14.24 -5.08 -12.39
C PRO A 83 -15.54 -4.59 -12.99
N ARG A 84 -16.51 -4.17 -12.17
CA ARG A 84 -17.80 -3.65 -12.64
C ARG A 84 -17.65 -2.34 -13.41
N GLU A 85 -16.92 -1.36 -12.86
CA GLU A 85 -16.78 -0.03 -13.48
C GLU A 85 -15.96 -0.08 -14.77
N LEU A 86 -15.01 -1.02 -14.86
CA LEU A 86 -14.22 -1.27 -16.08
C LEU A 86 -14.84 -2.33 -17.00
N GLU A 87 -16.02 -2.87 -16.64
CA GLU A 87 -16.74 -3.93 -17.39
C GLU A 87 -15.85 -5.12 -17.71
N LEU A 88 -15.13 -5.63 -16.70
CA LEU A 88 -14.22 -6.76 -16.87
C LEU A 88 -14.94 -8.11 -16.77
N GLU A 89 -14.60 -9.03 -17.67
CA GLU A 89 -15.09 -10.42 -17.71
C GLU A 89 -14.06 -11.38 -17.08
N GLY A 90 -13.55 -11.04 -15.89
CA GLY A 90 -12.50 -11.78 -15.21
C GLY A 90 -11.09 -11.18 -15.40
N ARG A 91 -10.06 -12.00 -15.20
CA ARG A 91 -8.67 -11.53 -15.28
C ARG A 91 -8.21 -11.13 -16.68
N LEU A 92 -8.86 -11.63 -17.72
CA LEU A 92 -8.58 -11.33 -19.11
C LEU A 92 -9.87 -11.00 -19.86
N THR A 93 -10.03 -9.76 -20.25
CA THR A 93 -11.19 -9.26 -21.01
C THR A 93 -10.74 -8.85 -22.41
N ARG A 94 -11.48 -9.26 -23.44
CA ARG A 94 -11.24 -8.84 -24.81
C ARG A 94 -12.49 -8.17 -25.36
N ARG A 95 -12.39 -6.87 -25.63
CA ARG A 95 -13.50 -6.09 -26.19
C ARG A 95 -13.02 -4.91 -27.03
N GLN A 96 -13.76 -4.54 -28.04
CA GLN A 96 -13.50 -3.35 -28.88
C GLN A 96 -12.05 -3.26 -29.39
N GLY A 97 -11.44 -4.39 -29.75
CA GLY A 97 -10.04 -4.45 -30.21
C GLY A 97 -8.99 -4.31 -29.11
N LYS A 98 -9.38 -4.25 -27.86
CA LYS A 98 -8.48 -4.19 -26.70
C LYS A 98 -8.41 -5.53 -25.96
N THR A 99 -7.22 -5.84 -25.43
CA THR A 99 -6.97 -6.96 -24.51
C THR A 99 -6.62 -6.38 -23.15
N ILE A 100 -7.52 -6.51 -22.19
CA ILE A 100 -7.39 -5.95 -20.84
C ILE A 100 -6.97 -7.09 -19.89
N ARG A 101 -5.88 -6.89 -19.17
CA ARG A 101 -5.30 -7.81 -18.18
C ARG A 101 -5.44 -7.21 -16.80
N TYR A 102 -6.27 -7.81 -15.97
CA TYR A 102 -6.51 -7.39 -14.61
C TYR A 102 -5.58 -8.14 -13.66
N CYS A 103 -4.59 -7.43 -13.11
CA CYS A 103 -3.59 -7.98 -12.20
C CYS A 103 -4.14 -8.08 -10.76
N GLU A 104 -3.42 -8.79 -9.90
CA GLU A 104 -3.68 -8.80 -8.46
C GLU A 104 -3.34 -7.46 -7.81
N PRO A 105 -3.92 -7.11 -6.66
CA PRO A 105 -3.55 -5.93 -5.89
C PRO A 105 -2.08 -5.99 -5.44
N VAL A 106 -1.43 -4.83 -5.38
CA VAL A 106 -0.01 -4.74 -5.00
C VAL A 106 0.29 -5.33 -3.62
N GLY A 107 -0.61 -5.16 -2.65
CA GLY A 107 -0.40 -5.63 -1.27
C GLY A 107 -0.31 -7.15 -1.12
N ASN A 108 -0.80 -7.91 -2.10
CA ASN A 108 -0.68 -9.38 -2.12
C ASN A 108 0.69 -9.85 -2.63
N HIS A 109 1.50 -8.97 -3.22
CA HIS A 109 2.77 -9.38 -3.82
C HIS A 109 3.86 -9.59 -2.76
N PRO A 110 4.67 -10.66 -2.86
CA PRO A 110 5.76 -10.93 -1.90
C PRO A 110 6.80 -9.80 -1.78
N SER A 111 7.02 -9.02 -2.84
CA SER A 111 7.92 -7.85 -2.82
C SER A 111 7.55 -6.80 -1.76
N MET A 112 6.30 -6.80 -1.28
CA MET A 112 5.86 -5.90 -0.19
C MET A 112 6.67 -6.09 1.10
N THR A 113 7.15 -7.30 1.36
CA THR A 113 8.04 -7.58 2.52
C THR A 113 9.30 -6.70 2.46
N SER A 114 9.91 -6.56 1.29
CA SER A 114 11.10 -5.71 1.11
C SER A 114 10.81 -4.23 1.31
N VAL A 115 9.64 -3.76 0.89
CA VAL A 115 9.19 -2.37 1.09
C VAL A 115 9.03 -2.10 2.59
N LEU A 116 8.36 -3.00 3.32
CA LEU A 116 8.16 -2.88 4.77
C LEU A 116 9.49 -2.86 5.52
N LEU A 117 10.42 -3.77 5.22
CA LEU A 117 11.74 -3.82 5.86
C LEU A 117 12.55 -2.56 5.58
N LYS A 118 12.54 -2.07 4.34
CA LYS A 118 13.20 -0.80 3.98
C LYS A 118 12.62 0.34 4.81
N ARG A 119 11.29 0.46 4.85
CA ARG A 119 10.61 1.51 5.63
C ARG A 119 10.94 1.43 7.12
N ALA A 120 10.95 0.23 7.71
CA ALA A 120 11.34 0.04 9.12
C ALA A 120 12.75 0.60 9.40
N ARG A 121 13.72 0.29 8.54
CA ARG A 121 15.11 0.76 8.66
C ARG A 121 15.26 2.26 8.51
N GLU A 122 14.45 2.86 7.64
CA GLU A 122 14.43 4.32 7.45
C GLU A 122 13.88 5.04 8.67
N ILE A 123 12.76 4.53 9.25
CA ILE A 123 12.09 5.10 10.41
C ILE A 123 13.00 5.05 11.66
N ALA A 124 13.65 3.92 11.90
CA ALA A 124 14.52 3.69 13.05
C ALA A 124 15.99 3.58 12.64
N HIS A 125 16.47 4.56 11.88
CA HIS A 125 17.84 4.55 11.36
C HIS A 125 18.88 4.42 12.50
N GLY A 126 19.76 3.41 12.38
CA GLY A 126 20.81 3.15 13.36
C GLY A 126 20.37 2.35 14.59
N VAL A 127 19.10 1.96 14.69
CA VAL A 127 18.59 1.11 15.78
C VAL A 127 18.71 -0.37 15.36
N PRO A 128 19.29 -1.26 16.19
CA PRO A 128 19.42 -2.67 15.84
C PRO A 128 18.05 -3.35 15.71
N GLU A 129 17.83 -4.06 14.60
CA GLU A 129 16.61 -4.84 14.36
C GLU A 129 16.41 -5.91 15.46
N SER A 130 17.51 -6.51 15.93
CA SER A 130 17.52 -7.53 17.00
C SER A 130 17.08 -7.01 18.39
N GLU A 131 16.94 -5.69 18.57
CA GLU A 131 16.52 -5.04 19.81
C GLU A 131 15.21 -4.26 19.60
N THR A 132 14.46 -4.58 18.54
CA THR A 132 13.30 -3.81 18.09
C THR A 132 12.09 -4.72 17.88
N SER A 133 10.92 -4.30 18.37
CA SER A 133 9.62 -4.86 17.97
C SER A 133 9.11 -4.12 16.73
N LEU A 134 8.69 -4.86 15.71
CA LEU A 134 8.10 -4.30 14.50
C LEU A 134 6.58 -4.51 14.50
N LEU A 135 5.82 -3.43 14.43
CA LEU A 135 4.37 -3.43 14.34
C LEU A 135 3.92 -2.97 12.94
N ILE A 136 3.10 -3.78 12.30
CA ILE A 136 2.50 -3.46 11.01
C ILE A 136 1.03 -3.16 11.25
N VAL A 137 0.63 -1.91 10.97
CA VAL A 137 -0.73 -1.43 11.26
C VAL A 137 -1.60 -1.51 10.03
N GLY A 138 -2.60 -2.39 10.05
CA GLY A 138 -3.69 -2.41 9.08
C GLY A 138 -4.91 -1.64 9.58
N HIS A 139 -5.89 -1.40 8.71
CA HIS A 139 -7.15 -0.78 9.10
C HIS A 139 -7.90 -1.68 10.10
N GLY A 140 -8.03 -2.96 9.74
CA GLY A 140 -8.92 -3.90 10.41
C GLY A 140 -10.38 -3.59 10.07
N THR A 141 -11.21 -4.58 9.95
CA THR A 141 -12.65 -4.41 9.73
C THR A 141 -13.38 -5.71 10.02
N ASN A 142 -14.48 -5.62 10.76
CA ASN A 142 -15.36 -6.75 11.00
C ASN A 142 -16.15 -7.19 9.74
N LEU A 143 -16.01 -6.49 8.61
CA LEU A 143 -16.76 -6.76 7.37
C LEU A 143 -16.09 -7.81 6.47
N ASN A 144 -14.76 -7.95 6.53
CA ASN A 144 -14.03 -9.00 5.83
C ASN A 144 -12.61 -9.16 6.39
N ASP A 145 -12.08 -10.38 6.33
CA ASP A 145 -10.77 -10.73 6.88
C ASP A 145 -9.59 -10.35 5.98
N ASN A 146 -9.81 -9.82 4.78
CA ASN A 146 -8.78 -9.70 3.77
C ASN A 146 -7.72 -8.64 4.10
N SER A 147 -8.10 -7.49 4.70
CA SER A 147 -7.14 -6.47 5.13
C SER A 147 -6.27 -6.98 6.29
N ALA A 148 -6.89 -7.65 7.25
CA ALA A 148 -6.18 -8.31 8.34
C ALA A 148 -5.23 -9.41 7.83
N LYS A 149 -5.69 -10.21 6.87
CA LYS A 149 -4.90 -11.28 6.26
C LYS A 149 -3.63 -10.75 5.58
N ALA A 150 -3.72 -9.63 4.86
CA ALA A 150 -2.56 -9.04 4.20
C ALA A 150 -1.48 -8.64 5.21
N ALA A 151 -1.83 -7.93 6.28
CA ALA A 151 -0.90 -7.57 7.34
C ALA A 151 -0.31 -8.80 8.06
N LYS A 152 -1.15 -9.79 8.40
CA LYS A 152 -0.72 -11.07 9.01
C LYS A 152 0.28 -11.81 8.13
N THR A 153 0.03 -11.86 6.82
CA THR A 153 0.93 -12.52 5.87
C THR A 153 2.30 -11.84 5.85
N GLN A 154 2.35 -10.51 5.80
CA GLN A 154 3.61 -9.77 5.81
C GLN A 154 4.36 -9.94 7.15
N CYS A 155 3.65 -9.88 8.28
CA CYS A 155 4.24 -10.15 9.58
C CYS A 155 4.87 -11.55 9.65
N HIS A 156 4.17 -12.57 9.14
CA HIS A 156 4.67 -13.95 9.10
C HIS A 156 5.96 -14.03 8.25
N LEU A 157 5.95 -13.50 7.03
CA LEU A 157 7.11 -13.51 6.15
C LEU A 157 8.34 -12.82 6.76
N ILE A 158 8.14 -11.67 7.41
CA ILE A 158 9.24 -10.95 8.08
C ILE A 158 9.70 -11.71 9.32
N SER A 159 8.79 -12.30 10.09
CA SER A 159 9.11 -13.09 11.27
C SER A 159 9.98 -14.31 10.93
N GLU A 160 9.70 -15.00 9.81
CA GLU A 160 10.50 -16.13 9.32
C GLU A 160 11.96 -15.75 8.98
N MET A 161 12.23 -14.47 8.70
CA MET A 161 13.59 -13.98 8.45
C MET A 161 14.44 -13.88 9.73
N GLY A 162 13.82 -13.87 10.91
CA GLY A 162 14.50 -13.81 12.20
C GLY A 162 15.27 -12.51 12.47
N LEU A 163 14.93 -11.42 11.78
CA LEU A 163 15.60 -10.13 11.92
C LEU A 163 15.15 -9.37 13.17
N TYR A 164 13.85 -9.44 13.47
CA TYR A 164 13.21 -8.80 14.61
C TYR A 164 12.79 -9.85 15.63
N PRO A 165 12.98 -9.63 16.95
CA PRO A 165 12.48 -10.54 17.99
C PRO A 165 10.96 -10.69 17.97
N GLU A 166 10.27 -9.62 17.59
CA GLU A 166 8.81 -9.55 17.53
C GLU A 166 8.36 -8.83 16.26
N VAL A 167 7.46 -9.46 15.50
CA VAL A 167 6.79 -8.86 14.33
C VAL A 167 5.29 -9.11 14.48
N LEU A 168 4.53 -8.04 14.74
CA LEU A 168 3.14 -8.15 15.14
C LEU A 168 2.21 -7.39 14.18
N PRO A 169 1.15 -8.04 13.70
CA PRO A 169 0.06 -7.33 13.05
C PRO A 169 -0.79 -6.61 14.12
N THR A 170 -1.13 -5.37 13.86
CA THR A 170 -2.03 -4.58 14.71
C THR A 170 -3.05 -3.83 13.86
N TYR A 171 -4.15 -3.43 14.44
CA TYR A 171 -5.24 -2.82 13.69
C TYR A 171 -5.83 -1.61 14.42
N MET A 172 -6.50 -0.76 13.65
CA MET A 172 -7.19 0.42 14.19
C MET A 172 -8.54 0.05 14.81
N GLU A 173 -9.29 -0.87 14.20
CA GLU A 173 -10.70 -1.14 14.51
C GLU A 173 -10.98 -2.56 15.03
N GLU A 174 -9.99 -3.46 15.02
CA GLU A 174 -10.16 -4.84 15.52
C GLU A 174 -8.92 -5.31 16.32
N PRO A 175 -9.07 -6.28 17.22
CA PRO A 175 -7.93 -6.87 17.93
C PRO A 175 -6.98 -7.65 16.98
N PRO A 176 -5.65 -7.58 17.27
CA PRO A 176 -5.01 -6.81 18.32
C PRO A 176 -4.96 -5.31 18.00
N LEU A 177 -5.50 -4.49 18.92
CA LEU A 177 -5.62 -3.05 18.71
C LEU A 177 -4.25 -2.34 18.81
N ILE A 178 -3.96 -1.45 17.88
CA ILE A 178 -2.72 -0.64 17.92
C ILE A 178 -2.62 0.21 19.19
N SER A 179 -3.73 0.62 19.78
CA SER A 179 -3.74 1.36 21.06
C SER A 179 -3.16 0.57 22.25
N GLU A 180 -3.06 -0.75 22.14
CA GLU A 180 -2.51 -1.63 23.16
C GLU A 180 -1.02 -1.95 22.94
N TRP A 181 -0.37 -1.29 22.00
CA TRP A 181 0.98 -1.59 21.51
C TRP A 181 2.03 -1.75 22.62
N ALA A 182 1.96 -0.91 23.65
CA ALA A 182 2.95 -0.92 24.74
C ALA A 182 2.92 -2.21 25.57
N ALA A 183 1.71 -2.78 25.75
CA ALA A 183 1.53 -4.05 26.45
C ALA A 183 1.86 -5.27 25.59
N MET A 184 1.81 -5.12 24.27
CA MET A 184 2.06 -6.21 23.33
C MET A 184 3.53 -6.42 23.00
N THR A 185 4.39 -5.44 23.31
CA THR A 185 5.81 -5.45 22.94
C THR A 185 6.71 -5.60 24.15
N SER A 186 7.74 -6.46 24.06
CA SER A 186 8.74 -6.65 25.13
C SER A 186 9.99 -5.78 24.92
N GLN A 187 10.30 -5.38 23.68
CA GLN A 187 11.51 -4.63 23.37
C GLN A 187 11.43 -3.16 23.78
N GLN A 188 12.62 -2.56 24.02
CA GLN A 188 12.73 -1.14 24.34
C GLN A 188 12.44 -0.25 23.13
N ASN A 189 12.78 -0.69 21.92
CA ASN A 189 12.53 0.00 20.68
C ASN A 189 11.34 -0.62 19.95
N VAL A 190 10.42 0.22 19.51
CA VAL A 190 9.20 -0.21 18.79
C VAL A 190 9.05 0.60 17.52
N VAL A 191 9.04 -0.06 16.39
CA VAL A 191 8.80 0.55 15.08
C VAL A 191 7.38 0.25 14.64
N VAL A 192 6.65 1.29 14.25
CA VAL A 192 5.26 1.20 13.78
C VAL A 192 5.16 1.69 12.34
N ILE A 193 4.69 0.82 11.44
CA ILE A 193 4.52 1.12 10.03
C ILE A 193 3.05 1.02 9.64
N PRO A 194 2.42 2.10 9.15
CA PRO A 194 1.10 2.04 8.53
C PRO A 194 1.16 1.25 7.22
N PHE A 195 0.40 0.16 7.15
CA PHE A 195 0.30 -0.67 5.96
C PHE A 195 -0.82 -0.17 5.05
N PHE A 196 -0.61 1.03 4.49
CA PHE A 196 -1.55 1.75 3.63
C PHE A 196 -0.87 2.23 2.35
N ILE A 197 -1.66 2.47 1.30
CA ILE A 197 -1.15 2.96 0.01
C ILE A 197 -0.85 4.47 0.03
N SER A 198 -1.53 5.23 0.88
CA SER A 198 -1.31 6.67 0.98
C SER A 198 -1.30 7.13 2.42
N ASP A 199 -0.61 8.23 2.68
CA ASP A 199 -0.74 8.97 3.90
C ASP A 199 -2.00 9.83 3.83
N GLY A 200 -2.99 9.47 4.62
CA GLY A 200 -4.26 10.17 4.75
C GLY A 200 -4.56 10.44 6.22
N LEU A 201 -5.84 10.70 6.52
CA LEU A 201 -6.30 10.96 7.88
C LEU A 201 -5.84 9.89 8.86
N HIS A 202 -5.84 8.63 8.46
CA HIS A 202 -5.39 7.53 9.34
C HIS A 202 -3.92 7.67 9.74
N SER A 203 -3.02 7.94 8.79
CA SER A 203 -1.58 8.07 9.08
C SER A 203 -1.24 9.37 9.82
N TYR A 204 -1.96 10.47 9.54
CA TYR A 204 -1.66 11.78 10.14
C TYR A 204 -2.36 12.03 11.47
N GLN A 205 -3.51 11.41 11.69
CA GLN A 205 -4.41 11.74 12.80
C GLN A 205 -4.75 10.53 13.66
N ASP A 206 -5.43 9.52 13.09
CA ASP A 206 -6.02 8.45 13.88
C ASP A 206 -4.96 7.56 14.55
N ILE A 207 -3.99 7.08 13.80
CA ILE A 207 -2.92 6.23 14.35
C ILE A 207 -2.06 6.97 15.38
N PRO A 208 -1.61 8.23 15.16
CA PRO A 208 -0.92 9.00 16.20
C PRO A 208 -1.69 9.15 17.51
N VAL A 209 -3.01 9.31 17.45
CA VAL A 209 -3.85 9.36 18.66
C VAL A 209 -3.92 7.98 19.32
N LEU A 210 -4.15 6.91 18.55
CA LEU A 210 -4.17 5.55 19.07
C LEU A 210 -2.84 5.11 19.68
N LEU A 211 -1.72 5.65 19.19
CA LEU A 211 -0.38 5.40 19.74
C LEU A 211 -0.08 6.22 21.00
N GLY A 212 -0.87 7.26 21.30
CA GLY A 212 -0.62 8.21 22.37
C GLY A 212 0.45 9.27 22.04
N ILE A 213 0.77 9.44 20.75
CA ILE A 213 1.70 10.49 20.28
C ILE A 213 1.02 11.86 20.34
N ARG A 214 -0.31 11.91 20.18
CA ARG A 214 -1.16 13.08 20.26
C ARG A 214 -2.38 12.81 21.12
N ASP A 215 -2.86 13.85 21.82
CA ASP A 215 -4.04 13.74 22.67
C ASP A 215 -5.35 13.85 21.87
N GLU A 216 -5.34 14.59 20.75
CA GLU A 216 -6.54 14.87 19.95
C GLU A 216 -6.25 14.83 18.45
N VAL A 217 -7.30 14.59 17.66
CA VAL A 217 -7.28 14.70 16.21
C VAL A 217 -7.12 16.18 15.82
N GLY A 218 -6.05 16.51 15.12
CA GLY A 218 -5.78 17.86 14.64
C GLY A 218 -6.63 18.23 13.40
N PRO A 219 -6.54 19.47 12.90
CA PRO A 219 -7.21 19.88 11.67
C PRO A 219 -6.73 19.04 10.48
N ALA A 220 -7.62 18.81 9.53
CA ALA A 220 -7.47 17.90 8.38
C ALA A 220 -6.43 18.38 7.32
N ALA A 221 -5.29 18.91 7.75
CA ALA A 221 -4.19 19.28 6.87
C ALA A 221 -3.09 18.21 6.92
N SER A 222 -2.34 18.08 5.84
CA SER A 222 -1.16 17.23 5.76
C SER A 222 -0.19 17.53 6.93
N GLN A 223 0.01 16.56 7.82
CA GLN A 223 0.76 16.77 9.07
C GLN A 223 2.01 15.87 9.11
N SER A 224 2.79 15.89 8.05
CA SER A 224 4.00 15.06 7.88
C SER A 224 5.06 15.25 8.97
N ASP A 225 4.97 16.31 9.79
CA ASP A 225 5.92 16.55 10.88
C ASP A 225 5.88 15.46 11.96
N ILE A 226 4.76 14.73 12.07
CA ILE A 226 4.64 13.59 12.97
C ILE A 226 5.69 12.49 12.68
N PHE A 227 6.07 12.33 11.43
CA PHE A 227 7.05 11.33 10.99
C PHE A 227 8.52 11.77 11.22
N LYS A 228 8.75 13.06 11.50
CA LYS A 228 10.08 13.65 11.68
C LYS A 228 10.57 13.64 13.13
N SER A 229 9.66 13.47 14.10
CA SER A 229 9.94 13.63 15.53
C SER A 229 10.30 12.31 16.23
N ASN A 230 10.90 11.36 15.53
CA ASN A 230 11.31 10.08 16.10
C ASN A 230 12.61 10.17 16.92
N PRO A 231 12.74 9.37 18.00
CA PRO A 231 11.68 8.57 18.63
C PRO A 231 10.76 9.40 19.54
N HIS A 232 9.53 8.90 19.72
CA HIS A 232 8.64 9.35 20.79
C HIS A 232 8.88 8.49 22.04
N PHE A 233 9.12 9.11 23.19
CA PHE A 233 9.29 8.35 24.44
C PHE A 233 7.94 8.20 25.14
N LEU A 234 7.37 7.01 25.04
CA LEU A 234 6.03 6.72 25.58
C LEU A 234 6.04 5.36 26.32
N HIS A 235 5.34 5.26 27.43
CA HIS A 235 5.25 4.04 28.25
C HIS A 235 6.62 3.41 28.59
N GLY A 236 7.66 4.24 28.76
CA GLY A 236 9.01 3.79 29.03
C GLY A 236 9.75 3.17 27.83
N LYS A 237 9.23 3.32 26.60
CA LYS A 237 9.79 2.77 25.36
C LYS A 237 10.06 3.88 24.33
N ASN A 238 10.96 3.59 23.39
CA ASN A 238 11.24 4.44 22.24
C ASN A 238 10.33 3.99 21.10
N LEU A 239 9.32 4.79 20.77
CA LEU A 239 8.40 4.53 19.69
C LEU A 239 8.82 5.31 18.43
N TYR A 240 9.04 4.59 17.34
CA TYR A 240 9.38 5.13 16.03
C TYR A 240 8.17 4.97 15.11
N TYR A 241 7.63 6.07 14.62
CA TYR A 241 6.45 6.09 13.77
C TYR A 241 6.78 6.71 12.41
N GLY A 242 6.38 6.10 11.31
CA GLY A 242 6.67 6.57 9.97
C GLY A 242 5.46 6.65 9.05
N SER A 243 5.69 7.18 7.86
CA SER A 243 4.70 7.28 6.79
C SER A 243 4.26 5.91 6.27
N ALA A 244 3.12 5.88 5.60
CA ALA A 244 2.59 4.71 4.92
C ALA A 244 3.56 4.19 3.85
N ILE A 245 3.49 2.89 3.58
CA ILE A 245 4.41 2.23 2.64
C ILE A 245 4.18 2.62 1.18
N GLY A 246 2.95 2.98 0.81
CA GLY A 246 2.59 3.27 -0.57
C GLY A 246 3.28 4.50 -1.16
N THR A 247 3.87 5.35 -0.30
CA THR A 247 4.71 6.49 -0.71
C THR A 247 6.16 6.09 -1.04
N ASP A 248 6.54 4.83 -0.83
CA ASP A 248 7.89 4.35 -1.11
C ASP A 248 8.12 4.19 -2.62
N PRO A 249 9.24 4.72 -3.19
CA PRO A 249 9.56 4.55 -4.61
C PRO A 249 9.64 3.08 -5.07
N MET A 250 9.97 2.13 -4.19
CA MET A 250 9.97 0.69 -4.52
C MET A 250 8.59 0.15 -4.89
N MET A 251 7.50 0.85 -4.57
CA MET A 251 6.17 0.45 -5.00
C MET A 251 6.02 0.42 -6.52
N SER A 252 6.83 1.19 -7.26
CA SER A 252 6.90 1.09 -8.73
C SER A 252 7.38 -0.30 -9.19
N GLU A 253 8.35 -0.89 -8.48
CA GLU A 253 8.83 -2.25 -8.75
C GLU A 253 7.75 -3.28 -8.45
N VAL A 254 7.02 -3.12 -7.33
CA VAL A 254 5.91 -4.03 -6.97
C VAL A 254 4.81 -4.00 -8.04
N ILE A 255 4.48 -2.82 -8.59
CA ILE A 255 3.52 -2.70 -9.70
C ILE A 255 4.03 -3.46 -10.94
N LEU A 256 5.31 -3.32 -11.29
CA LEU A 256 5.91 -4.02 -12.42
C LEU A 256 5.96 -5.53 -12.18
N ASP A 257 6.23 -5.96 -10.96
CA ASP A 257 6.23 -7.36 -10.56
C ASP A 257 4.83 -8.00 -10.68
N GLN A 258 3.76 -7.25 -10.36
CA GLN A 258 2.39 -7.71 -10.61
C GLN A 258 2.10 -7.95 -12.10
N VAL A 259 2.61 -7.08 -12.97
CA VAL A 259 2.52 -7.29 -14.43
C VAL A 259 3.28 -8.55 -14.84
N ALA A 260 4.49 -8.75 -14.34
CA ALA A 260 5.30 -9.94 -14.63
C ALA A 260 4.67 -11.23 -14.09
N ALA A 261 4.10 -11.17 -12.88
CA ALA A 261 3.38 -12.31 -12.29
C ALA A 261 2.16 -12.71 -13.13
N PHE A 262 1.39 -11.72 -13.64
CA PHE A 262 0.27 -12.01 -14.55
C PHE A 262 0.73 -12.77 -15.80
N ASP A 263 1.82 -12.33 -16.44
CA ASP A 263 2.33 -12.99 -17.65
C ASP A 263 2.83 -14.40 -17.36
N SER A 264 3.51 -14.60 -16.24
CA SER A 264 4.04 -15.91 -15.84
C SER A 264 2.94 -16.92 -15.53
N ALA A 265 1.83 -16.47 -14.95
CA ALA A 265 0.68 -17.34 -14.65
C ALA A 265 -0.05 -17.85 -15.91
N ARG A 266 0.14 -17.20 -17.06
CA ARG A 266 -0.46 -17.61 -18.34
C ARG A 266 0.38 -18.64 -19.11
N GLN A 267 1.63 -18.84 -18.71
CA GLN A 267 2.52 -19.80 -19.37
C GLN A 267 2.43 -21.21 -18.77
N LYS A 268 1.71 -21.35 -17.66
CA LYS A 268 1.35 -22.62 -17.02
C LYS A 268 -0.08 -23.02 -17.38
#